data_2c8f3ec16eb57c9d89c9a1eceac0f583
#
_entry.id   2c8f3ec16eb57c9d89c9a1eceac0f583
#
_cell.length_a   1.000
_cell.length_b   1.000
_cell.length_c   1.000
_cell.angle_alpha   90.00
_cell.angle_beta   90.00
_cell.angle_gamma   90.00
#
_symmetry.space_group_name_H-M   'P 1'
#
loop_
_entity.id
_entity.type
_entity.pdbx_description
1 polymer ?
#
loop_
_entity_poly.entity_id
_entity_poly.type
_entity_poly.pdbx_seq_one_letter_code
_entity_poly.pdbx_strand_id
1 'polypeptide(L)'
;SYGYGSNTGGGRGQIENYGWTNATYNSLLTINYDWRINEDWGLNAVLGNEIIQSNRKKYYEYGTNYNFPGWNHINNATTQQTEEETWKNRTVGFFGNVSASYKNMLYLTLTGRQDYVSNMPRNNRSFFYPSISAGFILTELDALKNNVVNHAKLRVSYAEVGQAGDFLENYYSTPTYGGGFYTLTPIMYPMKGTTAYTPYYTIFDPKLKPQNTRSYEVGADVNFLDNLITFSYTYSRQNVKDQIFEVPLASSTGASKLLTNGGKIHTNTHEFTLGFNPIRTKNINWDFAFNWTKIDNYVDELAPGVENISLGGYVTPQVRASAGEKFPVIYGVGCKRDENGNRLVDENGLPIAGEAQVIGKVSPDFLMGFNTTLRLWKCTISAVLDWKQGGQMYSRTTGLADYYGVSKRTENREGTII
;
A
#
# COMPACT_ATOMS: atom_id res chain seq x y z
N SER A 1 -25.65 6.32 -15.61
CA SER A 1 -27.13 6.35 -15.75
C SER A 1 -27.62 5.22 -16.65
N TYR A 2 -28.84 4.77 -16.38
CA TYR A 2 -29.55 3.80 -17.22
C TYR A 2 -30.75 4.53 -17.83
N GLY A 3 -30.90 4.44 -19.15
CA GLY A 3 -31.97 5.13 -19.87
C GLY A 3 -33.34 4.56 -19.59
N TYR A 4 -34.35 5.29 -20.02
CA TYR A 4 -35.76 4.85 -20.01
C TYR A 4 -35.91 3.61 -20.92
N GLY A 5 -36.63 2.58 -20.44
CA GLY A 5 -36.78 1.29 -21.15
C GLY A 5 -35.65 0.28 -20.86
N SER A 6 -34.61 0.62 -20.08
CA SER A 6 -33.59 -0.32 -19.62
C SER A 6 -34.20 -1.30 -18.61
N ASN A 7 -33.78 -2.57 -18.65
CA ASN A 7 -34.17 -3.57 -17.64
C ASN A 7 -33.62 -3.25 -16.22
N THR A 8 -32.65 -2.36 -16.14
CA THR A 8 -32.11 -1.86 -14.89
C THR A 8 -32.87 -0.61 -14.46
N GLY A 9 -33.17 -0.46 -13.16
CA GLY A 9 -33.97 0.68 -12.67
C GLY A 9 -35.47 0.57 -12.95
N GLY A 10 -36.02 -0.64 -13.01
CA GLY A 10 -37.49 -0.86 -13.13
C GLY A 10 -38.09 -0.44 -14.46
N GLY A 11 -37.30 -0.34 -15.53
CA GLY A 11 -37.76 0.01 -16.87
C GLY A 11 -37.94 1.51 -17.13
N ARG A 12 -37.88 2.34 -16.08
CA ARG A 12 -38.09 3.80 -16.23
C ARG A 12 -36.80 4.62 -16.09
N GLY A 13 -35.64 3.95 -15.96
CA GLY A 13 -34.35 4.58 -15.88
C GLY A 13 -33.93 4.99 -14.45
N GLN A 14 -32.64 5.18 -14.30
CA GLN A 14 -32.03 5.67 -13.06
C GLN A 14 -30.75 6.47 -13.35
N ILE A 15 -30.40 7.36 -12.44
CA ILE A 15 -29.20 8.18 -12.49
C ILE A 15 -28.53 8.22 -11.12
N GLU A 16 -27.21 8.18 -11.13
CA GLU A 16 -26.35 8.40 -9.98
C GLU A 16 -25.33 9.48 -10.33
N ASN A 17 -25.25 10.51 -9.51
CA ASN A 17 -24.21 11.52 -9.54
C ASN A 17 -23.47 11.49 -8.22
N TYR A 18 -22.17 11.51 -8.25
CA TYR A 18 -21.35 11.62 -7.04
C TYR A 18 -20.12 12.46 -7.30
N GLY A 19 -19.66 13.07 -6.24
CA GLY A 19 -18.44 13.84 -6.28
C GLY A 19 -17.87 14.00 -4.88
N TRP A 20 -16.64 14.46 -4.81
CA TRP A 20 -16.00 14.81 -3.55
C TRP A 20 -15.14 16.04 -3.70
N THR A 21 -15.04 16.80 -2.61
CA THR A 21 -14.10 17.90 -2.46
C THR A 21 -13.12 17.52 -1.36
N ASN A 22 -11.83 17.61 -1.65
CA ASN A 22 -10.78 17.44 -0.67
C ASN A 22 -10.05 18.77 -0.52
N ALA A 23 -9.93 19.24 0.73
CA ALA A 23 -9.13 20.41 1.06
C ALA A 23 -8.12 20.02 2.13
N THR A 24 -6.84 20.18 1.85
CA THR A 24 -5.76 19.94 2.80
C THR A 24 -5.06 21.26 3.10
N TYR A 25 -4.99 21.59 4.38
CA TYR A 25 -4.27 22.75 4.91
C TYR A 25 -3.02 22.23 5.59
N ASN A 26 -1.88 22.74 5.19
CA ASN A 26 -0.60 22.44 5.82
C ASN A 26 0.04 23.73 6.28
N SER A 27 0.39 23.79 7.58
CA SER A 27 1.18 24.86 8.16
C SER A 27 2.46 24.26 8.72
N LEU A 28 3.60 24.71 8.21
CA LEU A 28 4.92 24.28 8.64
C LEU A 28 5.71 25.50 9.12
N LEU A 29 6.13 25.46 10.40
CA LEU A 29 7.05 26.42 10.98
C LEU A 29 8.34 25.71 11.34
N THR A 30 9.48 26.21 10.88
CA THR A 30 10.80 25.67 11.22
C THR A 30 11.74 26.78 11.67
N ILE A 31 12.57 26.44 12.65
CA ILE A 31 13.72 27.23 13.08
C ILE A 31 14.95 26.39 12.78
N ASN A 32 15.84 26.94 11.97
CA ASN A 32 17.09 26.30 11.60
C ASN A 32 18.25 27.05 12.24
N TYR A 33 19.21 26.30 12.77
CA TYR A 33 20.40 26.83 13.37
C TYR A 33 21.61 26.08 12.85
N ASP A 34 22.49 26.79 12.14
CA ASP A 34 23.74 26.27 11.59
C ASP A 34 24.90 26.88 12.39
N TRP A 35 25.71 26.02 12.95
CA TRP A 35 26.86 26.43 13.75
C TRP A 35 28.13 25.71 13.31
N ARG A 36 29.07 26.44 12.76
CA ARG A 36 30.42 25.98 12.54
C ARG A 36 31.23 26.22 13.79
N ILE A 37 31.40 25.18 14.63
CA ILE A 37 32.08 25.27 15.92
C ILE A 37 33.55 25.61 15.70
N ASN A 38 34.21 24.93 14.76
CA ASN A 38 35.55 25.17 14.29
C ASN A 38 35.73 24.59 12.88
N GLU A 39 36.97 24.46 12.39
CA GLU A 39 37.27 23.93 11.03
C GLU A 39 36.86 22.47 10.88
N ASP A 40 36.89 21.70 11.97
CA ASP A 40 36.62 20.26 11.99
C ASP A 40 35.14 19.94 12.29
N TRP A 41 34.45 20.75 13.11
CA TRP A 41 33.14 20.45 13.65
C TRP A 41 32.04 21.40 13.12
N GLY A 42 31.00 20.80 12.55
CA GLY A 42 29.76 21.50 12.18
C GLY A 42 28.58 20.88 12.93
N LEU A 43 27.65 21.72 13.33
CA LEU A 43 26.38 21.37 13.93
C LEU A 43 25.25 22.06 13.17
N ASN A 44 24.25 21.29 12.81
CA ASN A 44 22.98 21.81 12.29
C ASN A 44 21.86 21.33 13.20
N ALA A 45 20.97 22.23 13.60
CA ALA A 45 19.79 21.91 14.39
C ALA A 45 18.55 22.49 13.74
N VAL A 46 17.48 21.69 13.69
CA VAL A 46 16.17 22.11 13.20
C VAL A 46 15.15 21.80 14.28
N LEU A 47 14.31 22.78 14.60
CA LEU A 47 13.11 22.59 15.40
C LEU A 47 11.91 22.99 14.55
N GLY A 48 10.84 22.22 14.60
CA GLY A 48 9.69 22.49 13.79
C GLY A 48 8.36 22.08 14.42
N ASN A 49 7.33 22.73 13.93
CA ASN A 49 5.94 22.40 14.17
C ASN A 49 5.22 22.28 12.83
N GLU A 50 4.45 21.23 12.67
CA GLU A 50 3.64 21.01 11.49
C GLU A 50 2.19 20.75 11.90
N ILE A 51 1.26 21.41 11.22
CA ILE A 51 -0.17 21.18 11.40
C ILE A 51 -0.76 20.81 10.04
N ILE A 52 -1.30 19.61 9.94
CA ILE A 52 -1.99 19.13 8.75
C ILE A 52 -3.45 18.94 9.09
N GLN A 53 -4.34 19.55 8.34
CA GLN A 53 -5.77 19.35 8.44
C GLN A 53 -6.32 18.94 7.09
N SER A 54 -6.97 17.80 7.04
CA SER A 54 -7.71 17.31 5.87
C SER A 54 -9.21 17.41 6.11
N ASN A 55 -9.90 18.03 5.17
CA ASN A 55 -11.35 18.09 5.11
C ASN A 55 -11.80 17.42 3.83
N ARG A 56 -12.57 16.35 3.93
CA ARG A 56 -13.17 15.68 2.79
C ARG A 56 -14.67 15.76 2.91
N LYS A 57 -15.32 16.21 1.84
CA LYS A 57 -16.77 16.23 1.69
C LYS A 57 -17.12 15.39 0.47
N LYS A 58 -18.01 14.42 0.63
CA LYS A 58 -18.58 13.61 -0.43
C LYS A 58 -20.05 13.93 -0.53
N TYR A 59 -20.56 14.03 -1.71
CA TYR A 59 -21.99 14.10 -1.99
C TYR A 59 -22.37 13.01 -2.99
N TYR A 60 -23.57 12.52 -2.84
CA TYR A 60 -24.15 11.47 -3.67
C TYR A 60 -25.62 11.83 -3.94
N GLU A 61 -26.02 11.73 -5.18
CA GLU A 61 -27.38 11.95 -5.65
C GLU A 61 -27.83 10.71 -6.43
N TYR A 62 -28.98 10.21 -6.09
CA TYR A 62 -29.58 9.06 -6.73
C TYR A 62 -31.01 9.40 -7.16
N GLY A 63 -31.36 9.09 -8.42
CA GLY A 63 -32.68 9.33 -8.97
C GLY A 63 -33.21 8.13 -9.74
N THR A 64 -34.46 7.78 -9.53
CA THR A 64 -35.15 6.69 -10.24
C THR A 64 -36.49 7.14 -10.79
N ASN A 65 -37.00 6.36 -11.76
CA ASN A 65 -38.31 6.57 -12.40
C ASN A 65 -38.37 7.93 -13.11
N TYR A 66 -37.77 8.02 -14.29
CA TYR A 66 -37.84 9.22 -15.13
C TYR A 66 -39.26 9.53 -15.53
N ASN A 67 -39.64 10.80 -15.53
CA ASN A 67 -40.97 11.28 -15.99
C ASN A 67 -41.13 11.06 -17.48
N PHE A 68 -40.06 11.22 -18.28
CA PHE A 68 -40.07 11.03 -19.72
C PHE A 68 -38.71 10.55 -20.23
N PRO A 69 -38.65 9.88 -21.40
CA PRO A 69 -37.41 9.39 -21.99
C PRO A 69 -36.55 10.51 -22.61
N GLY A 70 -35.26 10.21 -22.80
CA GLY A 70 -34.34 11.07 -23.57
C GLY A 70 -33.63 12.15 -22.76
N TRP A 71 -33.98 12.36 -21.49
CA TRP A 71 -33.32 13.33 -20.62
C TRP A 71 -32.81 12.65 -19.32
N ASN A 72 -31.58 12.18 -19.35
CA ASN A 72 -30.93 11.52 -18.21
C ASN A 72 -30.39 12.56 -17.22
N HIS A 73 -31.29 13.15 -16.43
CA HIS A 73 -30.96 14.19 -15.47
C HIS A 73 -31.71 13.94 -14.15
N ILE A 74 -31.08 14.32 -13.03
CA ILE A 74 -31.65 14.07 -11.69
C ILE A 74 -33.04 14.68 -11.55
N ASN A 75 -33.27 15.86 -12.11
CA ASN A 75 -34.58 16.55 -12.07
C ASN A 75 -35.66 15.83 -12.84
N ASN A 76 -35.31 14.90 -13.74
CA ASN A 76 -36.29 14.08 -14.47
C ASN A 76 -36.73 12.85 -13.66
N ALA A 77 -36.03 12.53 -12.53
CA ALA A 77 -36.38 11.42 -11.69
C ALA A 77 -37.52 11.78 -10.72
N THR A 78 -38.53 10.89 -10.64
CA THR A 78 -39.68 11.06 -9.74
C THR A 78 -39.28 10.84 -8.28
N THR A 79 -38.32 9.90 -8.05
CA THR A 79 -37.78 9.65 -6.72
C THR A 79 -36.34 10.11 -6.73
N GLN A 80 -36.01 11.00 -5.81
CA GLN A 80 -34.66 11.56 -5.66
C GLN A 80 -34.18 11.36 -4.22
N GLN A 81 -32.91 11.01 -4.05
CA GLN A 81 -32.24 10.88 -2.77
C GLN A 81 -30.90 11.58 -2.84
N THR A 82 -30.51 12.21 -1.75
CA THR A 82 -29.21 12.88 -1.62
C THR A 82 -28.58 12.47 -0.30
N GLU A 83 -27.27 12.25 -0.33
CA GLU A 83 -26.46 11.98 0.85
C GLU A 83 -25.24 12.89 0.85
N GLU A 84 -24.85 13.31 2.03
CA GLU A 84 -23.64 14.08 2.26
C GLU A 84 -22.86 13.49 3.42
N GLU A 85 -21.57 13.26 3.19
CA GLU A 85 -20.64 12.78 4.20
C GLU A 85 -19.47 13.74 4.32
N THR A 86 -19.08 14.05 5.54
CA THR A 86 -17.94 14.92 5.82
C THR A 86 -16.97 14.25 6.77
N TRP A 87 -15.70 14.18 6.38
CA TRP A 87 -14.61 13.71 7.22
C TRP A 87 -13.63 14.85 7.48
N LYS A 88 -13.22 14.98 8.72
CA LYS A 88 -12.19 15.92 9.13
C LYS A 88 -11.18 15.21 10.00
N ASN A 89 -9.92 15.32 9.66
CA ASN A 89 -8.84 14.88 10.51
C ASN A 89 -7.78 15.98 10.64
N ARG A 90 -7.07 15.96 11.76
CA ARG A 90 -5.99 16.89 12.06
C ARG A 90 -4.85 16.15 12.73
N THR A 91 -3.65 16.44 12.28
CA THR A 91 -2.40 16.04 12.91
C THR A 91 -1.64 17.30 13.31
N VAL A 92 -1.12 17.32 14.53
CA VAL A 92 -0.21 18.36 15.02
C VAL A 92 1.08 17.66 15.41
N GLY A 93 2.18 17.99 14.74
CA GLY A 93 3.50 17.42 14.97
C GLY A 93 4.49 18.45 15.49
N PHE A 94 5.31 18.05 16.44
CA PHE A 94 6.50 18.77 16.86
C PHE A 94 7.71 17.88 16.57
N PHE A 95 8.72 18.42 15.95
CA PHE A 95 9.90 17.66 15.60
C PHE A 95 11.18 18.42 15.84
N GLY A 96 12.23 17.68 16.09
CA GLY A 96 13.57 18.20 16.18
C GLY A 96 14.56 17.27 15.47
N ASN A 97 15.54 17.88 14.83
CA ASN A 97 16.67 17.20 14.19
C ASN A 97 17.94 17.88 14.62
N VAL A 98 18.96 17.10 14.98
CA VAL A 98 20.31 17.58 15.25
C VAL A 98 21.29 16.73 14.45
N SER A 99 22.07 17.38 13.59
CA SER A 99 23.08 16.74 12.77
C SER A 99 24.45 17.32 13.12
N ALA A 100 25.38 16.44 13.51
CA ALA A 100 26.77 16.78 13.75
C ALA A 100 27.64 16.22 12.62
N SER A 101 28.61 17.00 12.16
CA SER A 101 29.62 16.58 11.20
C SER A 101 31.01 16.80 11.78
N TYR A 102 31.92 15.84 11.52
CA TYR A 102 33.29 15.92 11.90
C TYR A 102 34.21 15.69 10.70
N LYS A 103 35.06 16.66 10.38
CA LYS A 103 36.06 16.66 9.28
C LYS A 103 35.44 16.25 7.91
N ASN A 104 34.19 16.53 7.67
CA ASN A 104 33.45 16.06 6.50
C ASN A 104 33.51 14.54 6.29
N MET A 105 33.96 13.80 7.29
CA MET A 105 34.17 12.36 7.28
C MET A 105 33.09 11.62 8.04
N LEU A 106 32.74 12.07 9.25
CA LEU A 106 31.75 11.43 10.11
C LEU A 106 30.55 12.34 10.25
N TYR A 107 29.37 11.77 10.08
CA TYR A 107 28.07 12.42 10.21
C TYR A 107 27.21 11.62 11.18
N LEU A 108 26.60 12.31 12.14
CA LEU A 108 25.62 11.73 13.07
C LEU A 108 24.37 12.61 13.06
N THR A 109 23.21 12.01 12.84
CA THR A 109 21.92 12.70 12.87
C THR A 109 21.01 12.03 13.88
N LEU A 110 20.41 12.83 14.76
CA LEU A 110 19.38 12.45 15.72
C LEU A 110 18.10 13.18 15.36
N THR A 111 17.00 12.47 15.27
CA THR A 111 15.69 13.06 15.02
C THR A 111 14.68 12.53 16.02
N GLY A 112 13.80 13.38 16.48
CA GLY A 112 12.62 13.02 17.27
C GLY A 112 11.40 13.76 16.78
N ARG A 113 10.26 13.05 16.70
CA ARG A 113 8.99 13.65 16.35
C ARG A 113 7.89 13.18 17.31
N GLN A 114 7.09 14.11 17.77
CA GLN A 114 5.90 13.89 18.59
C GLN A 114 4.67 14.30 17.79
N ASP A 115 3.78 13.37 17.49
CA ASP A 115 2.52 13.66 16.80
C ASP A 115 1.32 13.52 17.74
N TYR A 116 0.32 14.37 17.50
CA TYR A 116 -1.00 14.34 18.08
C TYR A 116 -2.02 14.25 16.93
N VAL A 117 -2.78 13.14 16.87
CA VAL A 117 -3.69 12.86 15.76
C VAL A 117 -5.13 12.77 16.23
N SER A 118 -6.05 13.36 15.47
CA SER A 118 -7.47 13.40 15.86
C SER A 118 -8.21 12.08 15.60
N ASN A 119 -7.72 11.24 14.68
CA ASN A 119 -8.33 9.99 14.23
C ASN A 119 -7.81 8.76 14.99
N MET A 120 -7.57 8.91 16.29
CA MET A 120 -7.22 7.84 17.23
C MET A 120 -8.03 8.00 18.54
N PRO A 121 -8.23 6.91 19.31
CA PRO A 121 -8.85 6.98 20.63
C PRO A 121 -8.16 8.01 21.51
N ARG A 122 -8.93 8.74 22.35
CA ARG A 122 -8.41 9.86 23.14
C ARG A 122 -7.14 9.56 23.91
N ASN A 123 -7.02 8.35 24.46
CA ASN A 123 -5.87 7.91 25.25
C ASN A 123 -4.64 7.52 24.40
N ASN A 124 -4.81 7.37 23.09
CA ASN A 124 -3.78 6.89 22.14
C ASN A 124 -3.55 7.85 20.97
N ARG A 125 -3.87 9.15 21.16
CA ARG A 125 -3.71 10.20 20.13
C ARG A 125 -2.30 10.71 19.98
N SER A 126 -1.44 10.41 20.95
CA SER A 126 -0.11 10.97 21.07
C SER A 126 0.93 9.87 20.99
N PHE A 127 1.91 10.01 20.11
CA PHE A 127 3.00 9.04 19.96
C PHE A 127 4.28 9.75 19.51
N PHE A 128 5.39 9.23 20.06
CA PHE A 128 6.74 9.72 19.79
C PHE A 128 7.51 8.67 19.00
N TYR A 129 8.28 9.11 18.01
CA TYR A 129 9.16 8.25 17.24
C TYR A 129 10.52 8.90 17.00
N PRO A 130 11.58 8.21 17.46
CA PRO A 130 12.96 8.64 17.27
C PRO A 130 13.56 8.06 16.00
N SER A 131 14.62 8.72 15.51
CA SER A 131 15.56 8.10 14.58
C SER A 131 17.00 8.53 14.89
N ILE A 132 17.93 7.65 14.52
CA ILE A 132 19.35 7.90 14.55
C ILE A 132 19.97 7.38 13.26
N SER A 133 20.84 8.17 12.65
CA SER A 133 21.64 7.72 11.52
C SER A 133 23.08 8.18 11.64
N ALA A 134 23.99 7.32 11.15
CA ALA A 134 25.42 7.64 11.06
C ALA A 134 25.93 7.35 9.64
N GLY A 135 26.79 8.22 9.16
CA GLY A 135 27.49 8.08 7.89
C GLY A 135 28.97 8.30 8.06
N PHE A 136 29.78 7.41 7.48
CA PHE A 136 31.25 7.48 7.56
C PHE A 136 31.85 7.42 6.15
N ILE A 137 32.51 8.50 5.73
CA ILE A 137 33.19 8.58 4.44
C ILE A 137 34.62 8.10 4.66
N LEU A 138 34.88 6.86 4.27
CA LEU A 138 36.16 6.17 4.46
C LEU A 138 37.31 6.83 3.69
N THR A 139 37.02 7.36 2.52
CA THR A 139 38.02 8.00 1.65
C THR A 139 38.52 9.35 2.13
N GLU A 140 37.93 9.90 3.20
CA GLU A 140 38.49 11.06 3.88
C GLU A 140 39.66 10.69 4.82
N LEU A 141 39.83 9.40 5.12
CA LEU A 141 41.03 8.92 5.83
C LEU A 141 42.24 8.89 4.89
N ASP A 142 43.32 9.55 5.23
CA ASP A 142 44.50 9.67 4.35
C ASP A 142 45.07 8.29 3.96
N ALA A 143 44.99 7.31 4.85
CA ALA A 143 45.43 5.94 4.57
C ALA A 143 44.58 5.20 3.50
N LEU A 144 43.38 5.66 3.20
CA LEU A 144 42.45 5.07 2.24
C LEU A 144 42.29 5.89 0.97
N LYS A 145 42.86 7.08 0.92
CA LYS A 145 42.88 7.91 -0.30
C LYS A 145 43.71 7.23 -1.38
N ASN A 146 43.09 6.96 -2.52
CA ASN A 146 43.79 6.40 -3.69
C ASN A 146 43.07 6.79 -4.98
N ASN A 147 43.72 6.55 -6.13
CA ASN A 147 43.17 6.93 -7.43
C ASN A 147 42.14 5.91 -8.00
N VAL A 148 41.98 4.76 -7.32
CA VAL A 148 41.04 3.75 -7.77
C VAL A 148 39.68 3.91 -7.09
N VAL A 149 39.65 4.11 -5.76
CA VAL A 149 38.43 4.35 -4.98
C VAL A 149 38.37 5.84 -4.65
N ASN A 150 37.53 6.58 -5.34
CA ASN A 150 37.41 8.04 -5.18
C ASN A 150 36.48 8.43 -4.04
N HIS A 151 35.46 7.60 -3.78
CA HIS A 151 34.50 7.80 -2.71
C HIS A 151 34.07 6.45 -2.15
N ALA A 152 34.12 6.31 -0.84
CA ALA A 152 33.57 5.15 -0.14
C ALA A 152 32.89 5.64 1.14
N LYS A 153 31.58 5.40 1.25
CA LYS A 153 30.74 5.78 2.39
C LYS A 153 30.02 4.57 2.93
N LEU A 154 30.09 4.39 4.25
CA LEU A 154 29.23 3.49 4.99
C LEU A 154 28.13 4.29 5.67
N ARG A 155 26.94 3.71 5.76
CA ARG A 155 25.80 4.32 6.44
C ARG A 155 25.03 3.27 7.23
N VAL A 156 24.53 3.70 8.37
CA VAL A 156 23.68 2.89 9.24
C VAL A 156 22.58 3.79 9.79
N SER A 157 21.36 3.27 9.85
CA SER A 157 20.26 4.00 10.47
C SER A 157 19.33 3.07 11.25
N TYR A 158 18.70 3.66 12.25
CA TYR A 158 17.58 3.13 12.98
C TYR A 158 16.50 4.19 13.03
N ALA A 159 15.25 3.82 12.72
CA ALA A 159 14.12 4.72 12.80
C ALA A 159 12.88 3.99 13.33
N GLU A 160 12.09 4.69 14.12
CA GLU A 160 10.71 4.30 14.43
C GLU A 160 9.76 5.24 13.73
N VAL A 161 8.64 4.69 13.22
CA VAL A 161 7.56 5.47 12.60
C VAL A 161 6.23 4.95 13.13
N GLY A 162 5.43 5.86 13.68
CA GLY A 162 4.06 5.58 14.06
C GLY A 162 3.10 5.87 12.92
N GLN A 163 2.10 5.00 12.72
CA GLN A 163 1.01 5.25 11.79
C GLN A 163 -0.32 5.16 12.51
N ALA A 164 -1.11 6.23 12.43
CA ALA A 164 -2.45 6.26 12.98
C ALA A 164 -3.42 5.42 12.14
N GLY A 165 -4.47 4.90 12.79
CA GLY A 165 -5.61 4.28 12.11
C GLY A 165 -6.72 5.31 11.85
N ASP A 166 -7.73 4.89 11.10
CA ASP A 166 -8.94 5.68 10.86
C ASP A 166 -10.00 5.33 11.92
N PHE A 167 -9.71 5.70 13.17
CA PHE A 167 -10.63 5.47 14.29
C PHE A 167 -11.77 6.48 14.28
N LEU A 168 -12.99 5.97 14.46
CA LEU A 168 -14.18 6.73 14.79
C LEU A 168 -14.76 6.20 16.11
N GLU A 169 -15.44 7.04 16.86
CA GLU A 169 -16.23 6.54 17.99
C GLU A 169 -17.41 5.72 17.45
N ASN A 170 -17.70 4.58 18.08
CA ASN A 170 -18.82 3.74 17.67
C ASN A 170 -20.13 4.50 17.75
N TYR A 171 -20.91 4.48 16.70
CA TYR A 171 -22.15 5.25 16.60
C TYR A 171 -23.24 4.47 15.86
N TYR A 172 -24.46 4.93 16.05
CA TYR A 172 -25.62 4.44 15.29
C TYR A 172 -26.03 5.50 14.28
N SER A 173 -26.39 5.05 13.08
CA SER A 173 -26.94 5.91 12.05
C SER A 173 -28.43 5.62 11.85
N THR A 174 -29.17 6.62 11.37
CA THR A 174 -30.54 6.45 10.93
C THR A 174 -30.51 6.10 9.43
N PRO A 175 -30.88 4.88 9.03
CA PRO A 175 -30.97 4.58 7.62
C PRO A 175 -32.11 5.38 7.01
N THR A 176 -31.81 6.14 5.94
CA THR A 176 -32.83 6.77 5.11
C THR A 176 -33.35 5.83 4.03
N TYR A 177 -32.55 4.82 3.73
CA TYR A 177 -32.76 3.85 2.67
C TYR A 177 -32.15 2.51 3.03
N GLY A 178 -32.88 1.42 2.86
CA GLY A 178 -32.38 0.08 3.13
C GLY A 178 -32.99 -0.98 2.19
N GLY A 179 -32.28 -2.08 1.98
CA GLY A 179 -32.76 -3.22 1.16
C GLY A 179 -33.87 -3.99 1.86
N GLY A 180 -34.93 -4.36 1.13
CA GLY A 180 -35.91 -5.35 1.57
C GLY A 180 -35.30 -6.75 1.56
N PHE A 181 -35.72 -7.62 2.49
CA PHE A 181 -35.12 -8.94 2.71
C PHE A 181 -35.24 -9.86 1.49
N TYR A 182 -36.33 -9.77 0.75
CA TYR A 182 -36.62 -10.59 -0.46
C TYR A 182 -37.13 -9.78 -1.64
N THR A 183 -37.06 -8.46 -1.58
CA THR A 183 -37.54 -7.60 -2.65
C THR A 183 -36.48 -6.61 -3.07
N LEU A 184 -36.48 -6.23 -4.33
CA LEU A 184 -35.66 -5.14 -4.86
C LEU A 184 -36.18 -3.75 -4.43
N THR A 185 -37.28 -3.70 -3.70
CA THR A 185 -37.87 -2.46 -3.22
C THR A 185 -37.23 -2.08 -1.90
N PRO A 186 -36.51 -0.97 -1.83
CA PRO A 186 -35.88 -0.52 -0.61
C PRO A 186 -36.91 -0.14 0.47
N ILE A 187 -36.56 -0.39 1.72
CA ILE A 187 -37.31 0.11 2.86
C ILE A 187 -36.82 1.54 3.13
N MET A 188 -37.75 2.49 3.12
CA MET A 188 -37.45 3.90 3.40
C MET A 188 -37.87 4.26 4.83
N TYR A 189 -37.05 5.01 5.51
CA TYR A 189 -37.31 5.54 6.85
C TYR A 189 -37.45 7.06 6.83
N PRO A 190 -38.30 7.67 7.70
CA PRO A 190 -39.14 7.02 8.71
C PRO A 190 -40.31 6.23 8.07
N MET A 191 -40.53 5.03 8.57
CA MET A 191 -41.64 4.18 8.10
C MET A 191 -42.83 4.39 9.04
N LYS A 192 -43.97 4.88 8.50
CA LYS A 192 -45.16 5.26 9.28
C LYS A 192 -44.82 6.16 10.49
N GLY A 193 -43.90 7.11 10.31
CA GLY A 193 -43.44 8.02 11.36
C GLY A 193 -42.44 7.45 12.35
N THR A 194 -42.00 6.19 12.18
CA THR A 194 -41.01 5.54 13.06
C THR A 194 -39.66 5.49 12.40
N THR A 195 -38.65 6.07 13.08
CA THR A 195 -37.25 6.01 12.65
C THR A 195 -36.58 4.73 13.13
N ALA A 196 -35.69 4.16 12.32
CA ALA A 196 -34.83 3.07 12.71
C ALA A 196 -33.41 3.55 13.01
N TYR A 197 -32.71 2.78 13.80
CA TYR A 197 -31.29 2.98 14.08
C TYR A 197 -30.53 1.70 13.75
N THR A 198 -29.38 1.84 13.10
CA THR A 198 -28.49 0.73 12.80
C THR A 198 -27.08 1.06 13.27
N PRO A 199 -26.35 0.11 13.87
CA PRO A 199 -24.94 0.33 14.16
C PRO A 199 -24.18 0.56 12.86
N TYR A 200 -23.11 1.37 12.95
CA TYR A 200 -22.20 1.50 11.82
C TYR A 200 -21.58 0.13 11.49
N TYR A 201 -21.38 -0.15 10.22
CA TYR A 201 -20.95 -1.48 9.74
C TYR A 201 -19.55 -1.88 10.22
N THR A 202 -18.74 -0.93 10.68
CA THR A 202 -17.42 -1.16 11.28
C THR A 202 -17.47 -0.80 12.77
N ILE A 203 -17.09 -1.73 13.62
CA ILE A 203 -16.83 -1.47 15.04
C ILE A 203 -15.37 -1.08 15.18
N PHE A 204 -15.10 -0.04 15.95
CA PHE A 204 -13.75 0.43 16.24
C PHE A 204 -13.35 0.02 17.66
N ASP A 205 -12.17 -0.59 17.81
CA ASP A 205 -11.63 -0.93 19.11
C ASP A 205 -11.32 0.35 19.90
N PRO A 206 -11.96 0.58 21.07
CA PRO A 206 -11.68 1.76 21.89
C PRO A 206 -10.25 1.83 22.40
N LYS A 207 -9.50 0.72 22.36
CA LYS A 207 -8.10 0.61 22.78
C LYS A 207 -7.13 0.65 21.59
N LEU A 208 -7.62 0.96 20.39
CA LEU A 208 -6.80 1.02 19.19
C LEU A 208 -5.56 1.88 19.44
N LYS A 209 -4.40 1.34 19.08
CA LYS A 209 -3.08 1.99 19.17
C LYS A 209 -2.54 2.30 17.78
N PRO A 210 -1.69 3.32 17.61
CA PRO A 210 -0.92 3.47 16.40
C PRO A 210 -0.07 2.23 16.15
N GLN A 211 -0.01 1.78 14.90
CA GLN A 211 0.98 0.76 14.52
C GLN A 211 2.37 1.38 14.56
N ASN A 212 3.36 0.60 14.98
CA ASN A 212 4.75 1.03 15.06
C ASN A 212 5.61 0.22 14.09
N THR A 213 6.31 0.92 13.21
CA THR A 213 7.30 0.34 12.30
C THR A 213 8.70 0.70 12.79
N ARG A 214 9.53 -0.31 13.04
CA ARG A 214 10.94 -0.17 13.36
C ARG A 214 11.76 -0.59 12.17
N SER A 215 12.62 0.30 11.70
CA SER A 215 13.46 0.10 10.54
C SER A 215 14.94 0.12 10.95
N TYR A 216 15.68 -0.84 10.45
CA TYR A 216 17.14 -0.92 10.55
C TYR A 216 17.69 -0.91 9.12
N GLU A 217 18.66 -0.08 8.86
CA GLU A 217 19.28 0.02 7.54
C GLU A 217 20.80 0.06 7.65
N VAL A 218 21.46 -0.68 6.76
CA VAL A 218 22.91 -0.63 6.57
C VAL A 218 23.17 -0.51 5.08
N GLY A 219 24.04 0.41 4.68
CA GLY A 219 24.37 0.63 3.28
C GLY A 219 25.82 1.02 3.07
N ALA A 220 26.27 0.81 1.84
CA ALA A 220 27.58 1.21 1.36
C ALA A 220 27.47 1.83 -0.03
N ASP A 221 28.14 2.96 -0.23
CA ASP A 221 28.23 3.67 -1.51
C ASP A 221 29.71 3.77 -1.88
N VAL A 222 30.09 3.29 -3.05
CA VAL A 222 31.50 3.28 -3.50
C VAL A 222 31.58 3.75 -4.95
N ASN A 223 32.47 4.69 -5.21
CA ASN A 223 32.78 5.19 -6.55
C ASN A 223 34.21 4.87 -6.92
N PHE A 224 34.39 4.35 -8.12
CA PHE A 224 35.70 3.95 -8.66
C PHE A 224 36.07 4.78 -9.88
N LEU A 225 37.39 4.98 -10.07
CA LEU A 225 38.00 5.51 -11.30
C LEU A 225 37.31 6.80 -11.79
N ASP A 226 37.33 7.84 -10.94
CA ASP A 226 36.66 9.12 -11.17
C ASP A 226 35.17 8.99 -11.52
N ASN A 227 34.44 8.15 -10.74
CA ASN A 227 33.05 7.80 -10.93
C ASN A 227 32.74 7.13 -12.30
N LEU A 228 33.73 6.45 -12.90
CA LEU A 228 33.49 5.58 -14.05
C LEU A 228 32.52 4.45 -13.65
N ILE A 229 32.68 3.91 -12.45
CA ILE A 229 31.81 2.91 -11.87
C ILE A 229 31.30 3.44 -10.53
N THR A 230 30.00 3.39 -10.32
CA THR A 230 29.37 3.72 -9.05
C THR A 230 28.59 2.51 -8.54
N PHE A 231 28.75 2.19 -7.29
CA PHE A 231 28.13 1.06 -6.63
C PHE A 231 27.39 1.54 -5.39
N SER A 232 26.14 1.13 -5.20
CA SER A 232 25.40 1.32 -3.97
C SER A 232 24.69 0.02 -3.60
N TYR A 233 24.78 -0.34 -2.35
CA TYR A 233 24.03 -1.46 -1.78
C TYR A 233 23.42 -1.05 -0.46
N THR A 234 22.15 -1.41 -0.27
CA THR A 234 21.41 -1.19 0.96
C THR A 234 20.68 -2.47 1.36
N TYR A 235 20.84 -2.86 2.59
CA TYR A 235 19.99 -3.82 3.26
C TYR A 235 19.14 -3.11 4.29
N SER A 236 17.84 -3.35 4.27
CA SER A 236 16.94 -2.86 5.30
C SER A 236 16.07 -3.98 5.86
N ARG A 237 15.77 -3.90 7.14
CA ARG A 237 14.78 -4.72 7.82
C ARG A 237 13.78 -3.83 8.53
N GLN A 238 12.51 -4.03 8.20
CA GLN A 238 11.39 -3.37 8.84
C GLN A 238 10.59 -4.39 9.65
N ASN A 239 10.20 -4.02 10.87
CA ASN A 239 9.35 -4.83 11.74
C ASN A 239 8.16 -3.96 12.15
N VAL A 240 6.98 -4.34 11.70
CA VAL A 240 5.72 -3.69 12.05
C VAL A 240 5.11 -4.42 13.24
N LYS A 241 4.73 -3.68 14.27
CA LYS A 241 4.00 -4.15 15.45
C LYS A 241 2.67 -3.42 15.55
N ASP A 242 1.73 -4.06 16.22
CA ASP A 242 0.39 -3.50 16.41
C ASP A 242 -0.27 -3.13 15.08
N GLN A 243 -0.03 -3.94 14.04
CA GLN A 243 -0.62 -3.73 12.70
C GLN A 243 -2.14 -3.53 12.84
N ILE A 244 -2.68 -2.52 12.19
CA ILE A 244 -4.10 -2.25 12.21
C ILE A 244 -4.76 -3.05 11.09
N PHE A 245 -5.75 -3.88 11.45
CA PHE A 245 -6.51 -4.71 10.53
C PHE A 245 -8.01 -4.51 10.68
N GLU A 246 -8.72 -4.69 9.58
CA GLU A 246 -10.17 -4.93 9.59
C GLU A 246 -10.42 -6.44 9.70
N VAL A 247 -10.87 -6.88 10.85
CA VAL A 247 -11.22 -8.29 11.10
C VAL A 247 -12.69 -8.49 10.76
N PRO A 248 -13.05 -9.44 9.88
CA PRO A 248 -14.44 -9.75 9.58
C PRO A 248 -15.18 -10.23 10.82
N LEU A 249 -16.39 -9.77 11.03
CA LEU A 249 -17.28 -10.20 12.11
C LEU A 249 -18.43 -11.05 11.57
N ALA A 250 -18.95 -11.93 12.43
CA ALA A 250 -20.20 -12.64 12.12
C ALA A 250 -21.36 -11.65 12.00
N SER A 251 -22.22 -11.80 10.99
CA SER A 251 -23.35 -10.91 10.73
C SER A 251 -24.33 -10.79 11.89
N SER A 252 -24.37 -11.81 12.78
CA SER A 252 -25.16 -11.79 14.02
C SER A 252 -24.74 -10.71 15.02
N THR A 253 -23.55 -10.12 14.88
CA THR A 253 -23.08 -9.02 15.73
C THR A 253 -23.71 -7.68 15.35
N GLY A 254 -24.37 -7.59 14.20
CA GLY A 254 -24.92 -6.37 13.63
C GLY A 254 -23.89 -5.48 12.91
N ALA A 255 -22.61 -5.87 12.93
CA ALA A 255 -21.55 -5.22 12.17
C ALA A 255 -20.81 -6.23 11.31
N SER A 256 -20.13 -5.76 10.27
CA SER A 256 -19.40 -6.62 9.33
C SER A 256 -17.89 -6.71 9.64
N LYS A 257 -17.34 -5.72 10.35
CA LYS A 257 -15.91 -5.59 10.59
C LYS A 257 -15.59 -5.01 11.97
N LEU A 258 -14.45 -5.42 12.51
CA LEU A 258 -13.80 -4.82 13.68
C LEU A 258 -12.45 -4.25 13.26
N LEU A 259 -12.23 -2.94 13.45
CA LEU A 259 -10.92 -2.33 13.32
C LEU A 259 -10.18 -2.43 14.64
N THR A 260 -9.11 -3.18 14.68
CA THR A 260 -8.30 -3.43 15.88
C THR A 260 -6.83 -3.60 15.54
N ASN A 261 -5.98 -3.56 16.56
CA ASN A 261 -4.58 -3.92 16.42
C ASN A 261 -4.41 -5.43 16.49
N GLY A 262 -3.52 -5.94 15.67
CA GLY A 262 -3.14 -7.34 15.74
C GLY A 262 -2.07 -7.64 14.71
N GLY A 263 -1.17 -8.54 15.10
CA GLY A 263 -0.19 -9.06 14.20
C GLY A 263 1.13 -8.30 14.16
N LYS A 264 2.10 -9.01 13.64
CA LYS A 264 3.45 -8.55 13.34
C LYS A 264 3.80 -8.96 11.93
N ILE A 265 4.40 -8.03 11.21
CA ILE A 265 4.88 -8.25 9.86
C ILE A 265 6.33 -7.80 9.83
N HIS A 266 7.20 -8.58 9.18
CA HIS A 266 8.53 -8.09 8.87
C HIS A 266 8.80 -8.10 7.38
N THR A 267 9.66 -7.17 6.96
CA THR A 267 10.09 -6.99 5.59
C THR A 267 11.60 -6.93 5.57
N ASN A 268 12.24 -7.77 4.75
CA ASN A 268 13.64 -7.67 4.41
C ASN A 268 13.76 -7.13 2.98
N THR A 269 14.53 -6.07 2.80
CA THR A 269 14.74 -5.45 1.49
C THR A 269 16.23 -5.42 1.17
N HIS A 270 16.59 -5.82 -0.04
CA HIS A 270 17.90 -5.67 -0.62
C HIS A 270 17.80 -4.79 -1.84
N GLU A 271 18.59 -3.74 -1.89
CA GLU A 271 18.66 -2.82 -3.01
C GLU A 271 20.11 -2.72 -3.47
N PHE A 272 20.28 -2.84 -4.77
CA PHE A 272 21.58 -2.77 -5.42
C PHE A 272 21.48 -1.84 -6.62
N THR A 273 22.40 -0.91 -6.73
CA THR A 273 22.53 -0.01 -7.88
C THR A 273 23.97 -0.04 -8.39
N LEU A 274 24.12 -0.23 -9.69
CA LEU A 274 25.40 -0.15 -10.38
C LEU A 274 25.29 0.88 -11.50
N GLY A 275 26.08 1.92 -11.42
CA GLY A 275 26.25 2.90 -12.49
C GLY A 275 27.56 2.69 -13.23
N PHE A 276 27.56 2.88 -14.53
CA PHE A 276 28.73 2.77 -15.38
C PHE A 276 28.70 3.84 -16.46
N ASN A 277 29.75 4.65 -16.55
CA ASN A 277 29.86 5.74 -17.53
C ASN A 277 31.17 5.61 -18.32
N PRO A 278 31.19 4.71 -19.35
CA PRO A 278 32.41 4.36 -20.08
C PRO A 278 32.96 5.47 -20.98
N ILE A 279 32.12 6.42 -21.41
CA ILE A 279 32.50 7.45 -22.35
C ILE A 279 32.06 8.82 -21.81
N ARG A 280 33.03 9.66 -21.50
CA ARG A 280 32.87 11.05 -21.04
C ARG A 280 33.71 11.99 -21.87
N THR A 281 33.23 12.40 -23.01
CA THR A 281 33.87 13.38 -23.83
C THR A 281 32.94 14.59 -24.05
N LYS A 282 33.47 15.68 -24.59
CA LYS A 282 32.68 16.87 -24.91
C LYS A 282 31.51 16.57 -25.87
N ASN A 283 31.68 15.60 -26.76
CA ASN A 283 30.74 15.31 -27.84
C ASN A 283 29.96 14.01 -27.62
N ILE A 284 30.48 13.12 -26.82
CA ILE A 284 29.90 11.80 -26.56
C ILE A 284 29.91 11.55 -25.05
N ASN A 285 28.75 11.27 -24.50
CA ASN A 285 28.62 10.77 -23.12
C ASN A 285 27.66 9.59 -23.12
N TRP A 286 28.06 8.50 -22.48
CA TRP A 286 27.27 7.29 -22.42
C TRP A 286 27.15 6.77 -20.99
N ASP A 287 25.94 6.79 -20.46
CA ASP A 287 25.61 6.42 -19.10
C ASP A 287 24.78 5.14 -19.07
N PHE A 288 25.09 4.24 -18.15
CA PHE A 288 24.31 3.08 -17.81
C PHE A 288 23.97 3.08 -16.32
N ALA A 289 22.78 2.65 -15.96
CA ALA A 289 22.39 2.35 -14.60
C ALA A 289 21.62 1.03 -14.55
N PHE A 290 22.02 0.16 -13.65
CA PHE A 290 21.37 -1.09 -13.33
C PHE A 290 20.90 -1.04 -11.89
N ASN A 291 19.63 -1.35 -11.66
CA ASN A 291 19.01 -1.41 -10.34
C ASN A 291 18.44 -2.81 -10.14
N TRP A 292 18.62 -3.35 -8.95
CA TRP A 292 18.02 -4.60 -8.54
C TRP A 292 17.45 -4.46 -7.14
N THR A 293 16.20 -4.90 -6.95
CA THR A 293 15.51 -4.83 -5.67
C THR A 293 14.83 -6.15 -5.38
N LYS A 294 15.05 -6.66 -4.18
CA LYS A 294 14.34 -7.82 -3.65
C LYS A 294 13.67 -7.45 -2.33
N ILE A 295 12.36 -7.74 -2.25
CA ILE A 295 11.55 -7.46 -1.06
C ILE A 295 10.88 -8.76 -0.63
N ASP A 296 11.20 -9.20 0.58
CA ASP A 296 10.59 -10.37 1.21
C ASP A 296 9.77 -9.91 2.43
N ASN A 297 8.43 -10.01 2.32
CA ASN A 297 7.48 -9.70 3.37
C ASN A 297 6.96 -10.99 4.00
N TYR A 298 6.84 -11.03 5.34
CA TYR A 298 6.29 -12.16 6.08
C TYR A 298 5.33 -11.68 7.17
N VAL A 299 4.26 -12.43 7.35
CA VAL A 299 3.36 -12.30 8.50
C VAL A 299 3.90 -13.18 9.61
N ASP A 300 4.47 -12.60 10.66
CA ASP A 300 4.97 -13.37 11.80
C ASP A 300 3.81 -13.88 12.68
N GLU A 301 2.85 -13.00 12.96
CA GLU A 301 1.63 -13.32 13.70
C GLU A 301 0.47 -12.40 13.29
N LEU A 302 -0.75 -12.84 13.51
CA LEU A 302 -1.97 -12.04 13.38
C LEU A 302 -2.59 -11.81 14.77
N ALA A 303 -3.73 -11.11 14.81
CA ALA A 303 -4.46 -10.90 16.05
C ALA A 303 -4.79 -12.25 16.76
N PRO A 304 -4.86 -12.29 18.09
CA PRO A 304 -5.19 -13.52 18.81
C PRO A 304 -6.46 -14.20 18.30
N GLY A 305 -6.35 -15.50 17.97
CA GLY A 305 -7.46 -16.27 17.42
C GLY A 305 -7.73 -16.08 15.93
N VAL A 306 -6.89 -15.29 15.23
CA VAL A 306 -7.00 -15.07 13.79
C VAL A 306 -5.83 -15.75 13.08
N GLU A 307 -6.10 -16.77 12.29
CA GLU A 307 -5.08 -17.49 11.52
C GLU A 307 -4.81 -16.87 10.16
N ASN A 308 -5.84 -16.26 9.58
CA ASN A 308 -5.75 -15.59 8.30
C ASN A 308 -6.77 -14.45 8.15
N ILE A 309 -6.46 -13.47 7.31
CA ILE A 309 -7.32 -12.34 6.99
C ILE A 309 -7.46 -12.26 5.48
N SER A 310 -8.69 -12.26 4.97
CA SER A 310 -8.96 -12.01 3.55
C SER A 310 -8.75 -10.54 3.24
N LEU A 311 -7.87 -10.26 2.29
CA LEU A 311 -7.58 -8.90 1.81
C LEU A 311 -8.38 -8.54 0.56
N GLY A 312 -8.95 -9.55 -0.10
CA GLY A 312 -9.76 -9.38 -1.29
C GLY A 312 -9.81 -10.63 -2.17
N GLY A 313 -10.54 -10.55 -3.28
CA GLY A 313 -10.70 -11.64 -4.22
C GLY A 313 -12.12 -12.18 -4.26
N TYR A 314 -12.23 -13.48 -4.49
CA TYR A 314 -13.51 -14.22 -4.57
C TYR A 314 -13.69 -15.07 -3.33
N VAL A 315 -14.74 -15.90 -3.30
CA VAL A 315 -14.86 -16.94 -2.26
C VAL A 315 -13.66 -17.89 -2.34
N THR A 316 -13.25 -18.24 -3.57
CA THR A 316 -11.98 -18.91 -3.90
C THR A 316 -11.62 -18.59 -5.34
N PRO A 317 -10.35 -18.23 -5.66
CA PRO A 317 -9.25 -17.92 -4.74
C PRO A 317 -9.37 -16.53 -4.09
N GLN A 318 -8.64 -16.34 -3.00
CA GLN A 318 -8.55 -15.07 -2.25
C GLN A 318 -7.09 -14.65 -2.11
N VAL A 319 -6.87 -13.35 -2.01
CA VAL A 319 -5.60 -12.79 -1.51
C VAL A 319 -5.71 -12.70 0.01
N ARG A 320 -4.76 -13.28 0.73
CA ARG A 320 -4.78 -13.38 2.20
C ARG A 320 -3.48 -12.95 2.85
N ALA A 321 -3.61 -12.48 4.08
CA ALA A 321 -2.55 -12.48 5.08
C ALA A 321 -2.73 -13.74 5.94
N SER A 322 -1.72 -14.62 5.99
CA SER A 322 -1.75 -15.85 6.79
C SER A 322 -0.51 -15.89 7.68
N ALA A 323 -0.70 -16.23 8.96
CA ALA A 323 0.39 -16.29 9.92
C ALA A 323 1.46 -17.34 9.48
N GLY A 324 2.73 -16.99 9.58
CA GLY A 324 3.86 -17.82 9.17
C GLY A 324 4.16 -17.81 7.66
N GLU A 325 3.36 -17.15 6.84
CA GLU A 325 3.47 -17.13 5.39
C GLU A 325 4.04 -15.82 4.85
N LYS A 326 4.46 -15.85 3.57
CA LYS A 326 4.77 -14.61 2.82
C LYS A 326 3.54 -13.72 2.73
N PHE A 327 3.75 -12.42 2.61
CA PHE A 327 2.68 -11.42 2.54
C PHE A 327 2.72 -10.62 1.23
N PRO A 328 1.58 -10.54 0.51
CA PRO A 328 0.37 -11.35 0.62
C PRO A 328 0.46 -12.66 -0.20
N VAL A 329 -0.34 -13.65 0.16
CA VAL A 329 -0.45 -14.92 -0.57
C VAL A 329 -1.76 -15.06 -1.31
N ILE A 330 -1.77 -15.89 -2.35
CA ILE A 330 -3.00 -16.34 -3.02
C ILE A 330 -3.38 -17.68 -2.40
N TYR A 331 -4.56 -17.74 -1.81
CA TYR A 331 -5.11 -18.91 -1.14
C TYR A 331 -6.33 -19.43 -1.91
N GLY A 332 -6.36 -20.70 -2.17
CA GLY A 332 -7.45 -21.30 -2.94
C GLY A 332 -7.31 -22.81 -3.06
N VAL A 333 -8.25 -23.41 -3.79
CA VAL A 333 -8.27 -24.84 -4.05
C VAL A 333 -7.38 -25.13 -5.26
N GLY A 334 -6.37 -25.97 -5.06
CA GLY A 334 -5.53 -26.52 -6.12
C GLY A 334 -6.02 -27.90 -6.57
N CYS A 335 -5.37 -28.48 -7.58
CA CYS A 335 -5.59 -29.89 -7.94
C CYS A 335 -4.87 -30.81 -6.95
N LYS A 336 -5.53 -31.90 -6.54
CA LYS A 336 -4.90 -32.95 -5.76
C LYS A 336 -3.75 -33.59 -6.57
N ARG A 337 -2.64 -33.90 -5.89
CA ARG A 337 -1.44 -34.47 -6.50
C ARG A 337 -1.00 -35.72 -5.76
N ASP A 338 -0.32 -36.61 -6.49
CA ASP A 338 0.35 -37.75 -5.89
C ASP A 338 1.72 -37.38 -5.28
N GLU A 339 2.43 -38.35 -4.72
CA GLU A 339 3.74 -38.17 -4.09
C GLU A 339 4.83 -37.68 -5.09
N ASN A 340 4.62 -37.93 -6.41
CA ASN A 340 5.51 -37.49 -7.47
C ASN A 340 5.14 -36.10 -8.05
N GLY A 341 4.07 -35.47 -7.52
CA GLY A 341 3.59 -34.18 -7.98
C GLY A 341 2.66 -34.20 -9.19
N ASN A 342 2.26 -35.39 -9.70
CA ASN A 342 1.32 -35.54 -10.80
C ASN A 342 -0.10 -35.19 -10.35
N ARG A 343 -0.91 -34.62 -11.23
CA ARG A 343 -2.33 -34.31 -10.93
C ARG A 343 -3.11 -35.64 -10.90
N LEU A 344 -3.91 -35.79 -9.85
CA LEU A 344 -4.86 -36.88 -9.76
C LEU A 344 -6.14 -36.52 -10.50
N VAL A 345 -6.71 -37.48 -11.23
CA VAL A 345 -7.97 -37.33 -11.94
C VAL A 345 -9.00 -38.35 -11.45
N ASP A 346 -10.27 -38.04 -11.63
CA ASP A 346 -11.40 -38.92 -11.31
C ASP A 346 -11.62 -39.94 -12.44
N GLU A 347 -12.68 -40.75 -12.30
CA GLU A 347 -13.07 -41.79 -13.28
C GLU A 347 -13.38 -41.22 -14.69
N ASN A 348 -13.67 -39.91 -14.77
CA ASN A 348 -13.97 -39.21 -16.02
C ASN A 348 -12.73 -38.49 -16.58
N GLY A 349 -11.55 -38.63 -15.97
CA GLY A 349 -10.33 -37.93 -16.38
C GLY A 349 -10.28 -36.47 -15.94
N LEU A 350 -11.19 -36.02 -15.04
CA LEU A 350 -11.21 -34.63 -14.54
C LEU A 350 -10.32 -34.48 -13.30
N PRO A 351 -9.58 -33.35 -13.18
CA PRO A 351 -8.73 -33.10 -12.01
C PRO A 351 -9.52 -33.11 -10.70
N ILE A 352 -9.08 -33.89 -9.74
CA ILE A 352 -9.68 -33.92 -8.40
C ILE A 352 -9.28 -32.64 -7.65
N ALA A 353 -10.28 -31.97 -7.05
CA ALA A 353 -10.04 -30.83 -6.17
C ALA A 353 -9.26 -31.27 -4.93
N GLY A 354 -8.23 -30.53 -4.59
CA GLY A 354 -7.47 -30.69 -3.36
C GLY A 354 -8.07 -29.88 -2.21
N GLU A 355 -7.32 -29.77 -1.14
CA GLU A 355 -7.63 -28.89 -0.01
C GLU A 355 -7.31 -27.44 -0.37
N ALA A 356 -8.01 -26.50 0.32
CA ALA A 356 -7.70 -25.09 0.21
C ALA A 356 -6.35 -24.80 0.87
N GLN A 357 -5.43 -24.19 0.16
CA GLN A 357 -4.06 -23.96 0.59
C GLN A 357 -3.46 -22.72 -0.10
N VAL A 358 -2.28 -22.32 0.29
CA VAL A 358 -1.50 -21.31 -0.45
C VAL A 358 -1.12 -21.89 -1.82
N ILE A 359 -1.67 -21.30 -2.88
CA ILE A 359 -1.45 -21.71 -4.28
C ILE A 359 -0.53 -20.76 -5.04
N GLY A 360 -0.17 -19.64 -4.45
CA GLY A 360 0.73 -18.68 -5.06
C GLY A 360 1.09 -17.51 -4.15
N LYS A 361 2.05 -16.71 -4.60
CA LYS A 361 2.50 -15.47 -3.96
C LYS A 361 2.29 -14.28 -4.89
N VAL A 362 1.83 -13.18 -4.35
CA VAL A 362 1.59 -11.95 -5.13
C VAL A 362 2.90 -11.20 -5.39
N SER A 363 3.78 -11.15 -4.40
CA SER A 363 5.04 -10.43 -4.49
C SER A 363 6.00 -11.09 -5.48
N PRO A 364 6.71 -10.30 -6.31
CA PRO A 364 7.74 -10.81 -7.21
C PRO A 364 8.94 -11.38 -6.43
N ASP A 365 9.77 -12.18 -7.11
CA ASP A 365 11.05 -12.66 -6.58
C ASP A 365 12.07 -11.55 -6.49
N PHE A 366 12.10 -10.69 -7.52
CA PHE A 366 12.89 -9.47 -7.60
C PHE A 366 12.36 -8.55 -8.72
N LEU A 367 12.81 -7.31 -8.67
CA LEU A 367 12.63 -6.29 -9.69
C LEU A 367 14.02 -5.89 -10.21
N MET A 368 14.15 -5.69 -11.51
CA MET A 368 15.37 -5.17 -12.15
C MET A 368 15.00 -4.01 -13.06
N GLY A 369 15.83 -2.98 -13.04
CA GLY A 369 15.75 -1.86 -13.96
C GLY A 369 17.09 -1.67 -14.67
N PHE A 370 17.04 -1.41 -15.94
CA PHE A 370 18.20 -1.05 -16.74
C PHE A 370 17.89 0.25 -17.48
N ASN A 371 18.71 1.26 -17.26
CA ASN A 371 18.60 2.56 -17.89
C ASN A 371 19.88 2.86 -18.65
N THR A 372 19.77 3.39 -19.87
CA THR A 372 20.91 3.86 -20.63
C THR A 372 20.59 5.18 -21.32
N THR A 373 21.56 6.07 -21.33
CA THR A 373 21.47 7.37 -22.03
C THR A 373 22.76 7.63 -22.78
N LEU A 374 22.64 7.75 -24.08
CA LEU A 374 23.73 8.10 -25.00
C LEU A 374 23.51 9.51 -25.55
N ARG A 375 24.41 10.41 -25.27
CA ARG A 375 24.47 11.75 -25.86
C ARG A 375 25.50 11.76 -26.95
N LEU A 376 25.07 12.14 -28.15
CA LEU A 376 25.91 12.30 -29.35
C LEU A 376 25.73 13.70 -29.88
N TRP A 377 26.67 14.60 -29.61
CA TRP A 377 26.59 16.04 -29.96
C TRP A 377 25.28 16.68 -29.47
N LYS A 378 24.33 16.90 -30.38
CA LYS A 378 23.01 17.51 -30.09
C LYS A 378 21.89 16.49 -29.94
N CYS A 379 22.18 15.20 -30.14
CA CYS A 379 21.20 14.13 -30.01
C CYS A 379 21.34 13.43 -28.68
N THR A 380 20.20 13.06 -28.05
CA THR A 380 20.16 12.24 -26.88
C THR A 380 19.24 11.04 -27.14
N ILE A 381 19.75 9.84 -26.91
CA ILE A 381 19.03 8.58 -27.04
C ILE A 381 18.96 7.96 -25.66
N SER A 382 17.77 7.67 -25.18
CA SER A 382 17.57 7.02 -23.86
C SER A 382 16.69 5.78 -24.02
N ALA A 383 17.01 4.74 -23.26
CA ALA A 383 16.20 3.53 -23.17
C ALA A 383 16.08 3.10 -21.72
N VAL A 384 14.90 2.61 -21.34
CA VAL A 384 14.58 2.05 -20.03
C VAL A 384 14.00 0.68 -20.25
N LEU A 385 14.50 -0.30 -19.50
CA LEU A 385 13.99 -1.65 -19.46
C LEU A 385 13.72 -2.03 -18.01
N ASP A 386 12.47 -2.41 -17.74
CA ASP A 386 12.04 -2.92 -16.44
C ASP A 386 11.73 -4.42 -16.55
N TRP A 387 12.25 -5.19 -15.63
CA TRP A 387 11.99 -6.61 -15.53
C TRP A 387 11.48 -6.96 -14.14
N LYS A 388 10.29 -7.54 -14.11
CA LYS A 388 9.68 -8.11 -12.91
C LYS A 388 9.72 -9.63 -13.02
N GLN A 389 10.47 -10.28 -12.14
CA GLN A 389 10.54 -11.73 -12.08
C GLN A 389 9.59 -12.28 -11.02
N GLY A 390 8.82 -13.30 -11.37
CA GLY A 390 7.89 -13.95 -10.44
C GLY A 390 6.68 -13.07 -10.11
N GLY A 391 6.01 -13.42 -9.01
CA GLY A 391 4.71 -12.89 -8.68
C GLY A 391 3.59 -13.55 -9.50
N GLN A 392 2.45 -13.74 -8.87
CA GLN A 392 1.31 -14.42 -9.48
C GLN A 392 0.05 -13.59 -9.31
N MET A 393 -0.84 -13.70 -10.27
CA MET A 393 -2.14 -13.04 -10.28
C MET A 393 -3.19 -14.00 -10.81
N TYR A 394 -4.32 -14.06 -10.14
CA TYR A 394 -5.47 -14.83 -10.62
C TYR A 394 -6.17 -14.08 -11.77
N SER A 395 -6.34 -14.76 -12.90
CA SER A 395 -7.06 -14.24 -14.06
C SER A 395 -8.44 -14.87 -14.17
N ARG A 396 -9.46 -14.17 -13.68
CA ARG A 396 -10.85 -14.59 -13.85
C ARG A 396 -11.27 -14.60 -15.32
N THR A 397 -10.82 -13.63 -16.10
CA THR A 397 -11.11 -13.56 -17.54
C THR A 397 -10.70 -14.86 -18.25
N THR A 398 -9.50 -15.37 -17.97
CA THR A 398 -9.05 -16.65 -18.52
C THR A 398 -9.92 -17.81 -18.04
N GLY A 399 -10.23 -17.85 -16.73
CA GLY A 399 -11.11 -18.89 -16.18
C GLY A 399 -12.51 -18.88 -16.78
N LEU A 400 -13.11 -17.73 -17.02
CA LEU A 400 -14.40 -17.61 -17.67
C LEU A 400 -14.33 -18.00 -19.16
N ALA A 401 -13.25 -17.59 -19.86
CA ALA A 401 -13.05 -17.98 -21.26
C ALA A 401 -12.90 -19.51 -21.41
N ASP A 402 -12.19 -20.16 -20.46
CA ASP A 402 -12.10 -21.62 -20.42
C ASP A 402 -13.46 -22.25 -20.08
N TYR A 403 -14.19 -21.73 -19.11
CA TYR A 403 -15.51 -22.24 -18.71
C TYR A 403 -16.53 -22.19 -19.85
N TYR A 404 -16.56 -21.07 -20.59
CA TYR A 404 -17.43 -20.93 -21.75
C TYR A 404 -16.89 -21.54 -23.04
N GLY A 405 -15.70 -22.15 -23.01
CA GLY A 405 -15.11 -22.82 -24.16
C GLY A 405 -14.71 -21.88 -25.30
N VAL A 406 -14.40 -20.62 -25.01
CA VAL A 406 -13.99 -19.62 -26.01
C VAL A 406 -12.49 -19.32 -25.98
N SER A 407 -11.73 -19.99 -25.13
CA SER A 407 -10.27 -19.88 -25.07
C SER A 407 -9.61 -20.90 -26.00
N LYS A 408 -8.41 -20.59 -26.49
CA LYS A 408 -7.60 -21.52 -27.29
C LYS A 408 -7.30 -22.83 -26.54
N ARG A 409 -7.21 -22.80 -25.21
CA ARG A 409 -6.98 -24.00 -24.39
C ARG A 409 -8.13 -24.99 -24.40
N THR A 410 -9.34 -24.54 -24.75
CA THR A 410 -10.55 -25.36 -24.86
C THR A 410 -10.93 -25.66 -26.31
N GLU A 411 -10.03 -25.45 -27.28
CA GLU A 411 -10.24 -25.68 -28.71
C GLU A 411 -10.42 -27.17 -29.00
N ASN A 412 -9.60 -28.04 -28.38
CA ASN A 412 -9.71 -29.47 -28.51
C ASN A 412 -10.75 -30.03 -27.55
N ARG A 413 -11.96 -30.33 -28.08
CA ARG A 413 -13.11 -30.83 -27.32
C ARG A 413 -13.40 -32.30 -27.57
N GLU A 414 -12.68 -32.93 -28.54
CA GLU A 414 -12.85 -34.29 -28.92
C GLU A 414 -11.66 -35.13 -28.35
N GLY A 415 -11.70 -35.44 -27.10
CA GLY A 415 -10.66 -36.24 -26.52
C GLY A 415 -10.82 -36.45 -25.04
N THR A 416 -10.54 -37.64 -24.58
CA THR A 416 -10.37 -37.94 -23.16
C THR A 416 -9.07 -37.27 -22.70
N ILE A 417 -9.12 -36.44 -21.69
CA ILE A 417 -7.92 -35.92 -21.03
C ILE A 417 -7.33 -37.09 -20.25
N ILE A 418 -6.21 -37.60 -20.72
CA ILE A 418 -5.43 -38.64 -20.04
C ILE A 418 -4.48 -37.96 -19.05
#